data_9ad573910f134afa0c741fde171ac4de
#
_entry.id   9ad573910f134afa0c741fde171ac4de
#
_cell.length_a   1.000
_cell.length_b   1.000
_cell.length_c   1.000
_cell.angle_alpha   90.00
_cell.angle_beta   90.00
_cell.angle_gamma   90.00
#
_symmetry.space_group_name_H-M   'P 1'
#
loop_
_entity.id
_entity.type
_entity.pdbx_description
1 polymer ?
#
loop_
_entity_poly.entity_id
_entity_poly.type
_entity_poly.pdbx_seq_one_letter_code
_entity_poly.pdbx_strand_id
1 'polypeptide(L)'
;MKRHLLPNKTQYKANLHCHSTVSDGRFTPEELKELYKSRGYSVLAFTDHNVLVPHTDLKDESFIPLTSTEIDICEPVDNWYVAKTYHLNFYSKDENLNEFVPVDRIYDINVMNDLIKRAKDKGFVVAYNHARWSMQTAVDYLGLKGVSMFEIYNSCSDIEKMNGCNEGDFESMLLAGNMVFPTAVDDNHNFNRNVSDPYNDSFRGWTMLCMDKLDYKTVLETLEKGDFYASTGPEIKEFSIEDGVFHIECSPCK
;
A
#
# COMPACT_ATOMS: atom_id res chain seq x y z
N MET A 1 31.28 13.82 -2.62
CA MET A 1 30.86 12.89 -1.52
C MET A 1 29.61 12.14 -1.97
N LYS A 2 29.65 10.80 -1.91
CA LYS A 2 28.52 9.93 -2.28
C LYS A 2 27.45 9.93 -1.18
N ARG A 3 26.20 10.16 -1.54
CA ARG A 3 25.03 10.07 -0.66
C ARG A 3 24.07 9.03 -1.21
N HIS A 4 23.76 8.01 -0.42
CA HIS A 4 22.73 7.04 -0.78
C HIS A 4 21.33 7.68 -0.64
N LEU A 5 20.51 7.56 -1.66
CA LEU A 5 19.11 7.99 -1.70
C LEU A 5 18.18 6.84 -1.34
N LEU A 6 18.60 5.60 -1.67
CA LEU A 6 18.01 4.38 -1.14
C LEU A 6 18.97 3.80 -0.08
N PRO A 7 18.48 3.45 1.12
CA PRO A 7 19.32 2.87 2.16
C PRO A 7 20.00 1.57 1.69
N ASN A 8 21.32 1.48 1.93
CA ASN A 8 22.08 0.25 1.63
C ASN A 8 21.87 -0.78 2.76
N LYS A 9 20.70 -1.41 2.75
CA LYS A 9 20.23 -2.37 3.74
C LYS A 9 19.69 -3.62 3.06
N THR A 10 19.35 -4.64 3.84
CA THR A 10 18.64 -5.82 3.33
C THR A 10 17.27 -5.41 2.76
N GLN A 11 16.95 -5.96 1.61
CA GLN A 11 15.69 -5.67 0.92
C GLN A 11 14.69 -6.79 1.18
N TYR A 12 13.45 -6.42 1.55
CA TYR A 12 12.36 -7.33 1.84
C TYR A 12 11.16 -6.97 0.98
N LYS A 13 10.66 -7.94 0.22
CA LYS A 13 9.53 -7.75 -0.68
C LYS A 13 8.22 -7.71 0.10
N ALA A 14 7.40 -6.69 -0.14
CA ALA A 14 6.12 -6.48 0.52
C ALA A 14 4.97 -6.28 -0.48
N ASN A 15 3.80 -6.85 -0.19
CA ASN A 15 2.55 -6.33 -0.74
C ASN A 15 1.78 -5.63 0.39
N LEU A 16 1.46 -4.36 0.18
CA LEU A 16 0.86 -3.49 1.18
C LEU A 16 -0.66 -3.30 1.00
N HIS A 17 -1.28 -4.03 0.06
CA HIS A 17 -2.72 -4.00 -0.18
C HIS A 17 -3.19 -5.39 -0.64
N CYS A 18 -3.99 -6.06 0.20
CA CYS A 18 -4.41 -7.44 -0.02
C CYS A 18 -5.74 -7.70 0.68
N HIS A 19 -6.70 -8.31 -0.06
CA HIS A 19 -7.99 -8.74 0.46
C HIS A 19 -8.04 -10.25 0.63
N SER A 20 -8.60 -10.68 1.75
CA SER A 20 -8.79 -12.09 2.10
C SER A 20 -10.29 -12.45 2.15
N THR A 21 -10.58 -13.70 2.53
CA THR A 21 -11.97 -14.13 2.81
C THR A 21 -12.58 -13.47 4.05
N VAL A 22 -11.84 -12.60 4.74
CA VAL A 22 -12.37 -11.78 5.83
C VAL A 22 -13.26 -10.66 5.29
N SER A 23 -12.96 -10.15 4.09
CA SER A 23 -13.86 -9.24 3.35
C SER A 23 -14.38 -9.90 2.06
N ASP A 24 -13.76 -9.65 0.95
CA ASP A 24 -14.26 -10.03 -0.38
C ASP A 24 -13.21 -10.72 -1.27
N GLY A 25 -11.99 -10.94 -0.75
CA GLY A 25 -10.98 -11.79 -1.39
C GLY A 25 -11.39 -13.28 -1.45
N ARG A 26 -10.72 -14.06 -2.28
CA ARG A 26 -11.05 -15.47 -2.52
C ARG A 26 -10.15 -16.47 -1.82
N PHE A 27 -9.04 -16.03 -1.25
CA PHE A 27 -8.14 -16.86 -0.46
C PHE A 27 -8.23 -16.52 1.02
N THR A 28 -8.05 -17.55 1.88
CA THR A 28 -7.93 -17.29 3.32
C THR A 28 -6.60 -16.61 3.64
N PRO A 29 -6.47 -15.97 4.81
CA PRO A 29 -5.20 -15.39 5.24
C PRO A 29 -4.03 -16.39 5.21
N GLU A 30 -4.28 -17.65 5.58
CA GLU A 30 -3.28 -18.73 5.56
C GLU A 30 -2.87 -19.09 4.12
N GLU A 31 -3.84 -19.23 3.22
CA GLU A 31 -3.57 -19.49 1.79
C GLU A 31 -2.75 -18.35 1.19
N LEU A 32 -3.09 -17.08 1.51
CA LEU A 32 -2.35 -15.89 1.05
C LEU A 32 -0.93 -15.86 1.58
N LYS A 33 -0.72 -16.16 2.87
CA LYS A 33 0.64 -16.29 3.42
C LYS A 33 1.49 -17.25 2.61
N GLU A 34 1.03 -18.50 2.42
CA GLU A 34 1.79 -19.50 1.69
C GLU A 34 2.02 -19.09 0.23
N LEU A 35 1.03 -18.49 -0.39
CA LEU A 35 1.08 -18.03 -1.77
C LEU A 35 2.13 -16.93 -1.95
N TYR A 36 2.11 -15.88 -1.11
CA TYR A 36 3.04 -14.75 -1.18
C TYR A 36 4.46 -15.15 -0.75
N LYS A 37 4.62 -15.98 0.30
CA LYS A 37 5.93 -16.53 0.67
C LYS A 37 6.56 -17.33 -0.47
N SER A 38 5.79 -18.14 -1.19
CA SER A 38 6.28 -18.92 -2.34
C SER A 38 6.83 -18.03 -3.47
N ARG A 39 6.51 -16.76 -3.48
CA ARG A 39 6.95 -15.74 -4.46
C ARG A 39 7.98 -14.75 -3.88
N GLY A 40 8.55 -15.09 -2.71
CA GLY A 40 9.63 -14.33 -2.07
C GLY A 40 9.18 -13.08 -1.31
N TYR A 41 7.88 -12.95 -1.01
CA TYR A 41 7.39 -11.88 -0.15
C TYR A 41 7.65 -12.21 1.31
N SER A 42 8.10 -11.21 2.06
CA SER A 42 8.35 -11.29 3.50
C SER A 42 7.35 -10.49 4.33
N VAL A 43 6.60 -9.59 3.70
CA VAL A 43 5.59 -8.75 4.36
C VAL A 43 4.31 -8.74 3.54
N LEU A 44 3.17 -8.94 4.20
CA LEU A 44 1.84 -8.83 3.62
C LEU A 44 0.92 -8.04 4.53
N ALA A 45 0.32 -6.98 4.02
CA ALA A 45 -0.71 -6.24 4.72
C ALA A 45 -2.09 -6.81 4.36
N PHE A 46 -2.80 -7.34 5.35
CA PHE A 46 -4.20 -7.73 5.19
C PHE A 46 -5.07 -6.49 5.39
N THR A 47 -5.52 -5.92 4.29
CA THR A 47 -6.27 -4.66 4.25
C THR A 47 -7.74 -4.89 3.93
N ASP A 48 -8.31 -5.95 4.51
CA ASP A 48 -9.71 -6.28 4.34
C ASP A 48 -10.63 -5.08 4.60
N HIS A 49 -11.68 -4.92 3.79
CA HIS A 49 -12.56 -3.77 3.79
C HIS A 49 -13.25 -3.55 5.14
N ASN A 50 -13.02 -2.39 5.75
CA ASN A 50 -13.74 -1.89 6.93
C ASN A 50 -13.67 -2.78 8.17
N VAL A 51 -12.73 -3.71 8.21
CA VAL A 51 -12.50 -4.61 9.34
C VAL A 51 -11.02 -4.69 9.67
N LEU A 52 -10.68 -4.64 10.94
CA LEU A 52 -9.31 -4.77 11.42
C LEU A 52 -9.16 -6.10 12.16
N VAL A 53 -8.38 -7.00 11.57
CA VAL A 53 -8.10 -8.31 12.15
C VAL A 53 -6.59 -8.50 12.27
N PRO A 54 -6.06 -8.73 13.49
CA PRO A 54 -4.65 -9.09 13.64
C PRO A 54 -4.45 -10.56 13.24
N HIS A 55 -3.49 -10.81 12.36
CA HIS A 55 -3.09 -12.16 11.91
C HIS A 55 -1.74 -12.56 12.50
N THR A 56 -1.52 -12.30 13.78
CA THR A 56 -0.23 -12.53 14.46
C THR A 56 0.15 -14.00 14.55
N ASP A 57 -0.83 -14.91 14.47
CA ASP A 57 -0.66 -16.37 14.36
C ASP A 57 0.00 -16.79 13.05
N LEU A 58 -0.07 -15.97 12.01
CA LEU A 58 0.59 -16.22 10.72
C LEU A 58 2.06 -15.77 10.69
N LYS A 59 2.53 -15.04 11.71
CA LYS A 59 3.90 -14.53 11.79
C LYS A 59 4.90 -15.67 11.96
N ASP A 60 6.01 -15.60 11.22
CA ASP A 60 7.17 -16.49 11.41
C ASP A 60 8.50 -15.75 11.16
N GLU A 61 9.64 -16.46 11.21
CA GLU A 61 10.97 -15.87 11.05
C GLU A 61 11.19 -15.17 9.69
N SER A 62 10.42 -15.53 8.68
CA SER A 62 10.57 -15.04 7.30
C SER A 62 9.34 -14.28 6.78
N PHE A 63 8.28 -14.13 7.61
CA PHE A 63 7.04 -13.51 7.19
C PHE A 63 6.38 -12.67 8.30
N ILE A 64 6.05 -11.43 7.98
CA ILE A 64 5.36 -10.49 8.85
C ILE A 64 3.99 -10.14 8.24
N PRO A 65 2.88 -10.61 8.84
CA PRO A 65 1.55 -10.10 8.52
C PRO A 65 1.37 -8.73 9.17
N LEU A 66 0.94 -7.73 8.42
CA LEU A 66 0.60 -6.42 8.99
C LEU A 66 -0.87 -6.39 9.40
N THR A 67 -1.12 -5.94 10.62
CA THR A 67 -2.45 -5.61 11.11
C THR A 67 -2.91 -4.31 10.45
N SER A 68 -3.84 -4.40 9.53
CA SER A 68 -4.24 -3.30 8.67
C SER A 68 -5.71 -3.42 8.23
N THR A 69 -6.26 -2.37 7.68
CA THR A 69 -7.60 -2.34 7.09
C THR A 69 -7.65 -1.31 5.98
N GLU A 70 -8.48 -1.55 4.97
CA GLU A 70 -8.89 -0.53 4.03
C GLU A 70 -10.24 0.06 4.44
N ILE A 71 -10.31 1.38 4.53
CA ILE A 71 -11.56 2.11 4.78
C ILE A 71 -12.01 2.75 3.48
N ASP A 72 -13.22 2.40 3.04
CA ASP A 72 -13.90 3.00 1.90
C ASP A 72 -14.99 3.97 2.35
N ILE A 73 -15.10 5.14 1.72
CA ILE A 73 -16.18 6.12 1.93
C ILE A 73 -16.63 6.66 0.58
N CYS A 74 -17.84 6.28 0.16
CA CYS A 74 -18.43 6.65 -1.12
C CYS A 74 -19.22 7.95 -1.07
N GLU A 75 -19.30 8.65 -2.22
CA GLU A 75 -20.31 9.68 -2.44
C GLU A 75 -21.73 9.10 -2.27
N PRO A 76 -22.67 9.88 -1.71
CA PRO A 76 -24.06 9.45 -1.57
C PRO A 76 -24.83 9.58 -2.89
N VAL A 77 -24.53 8.72 -3.86
CA VAL A 77 -25.18 8.67 -5.17
C VAL A 77 -25.94 7.35 -5.35
N ASP A 78 -27.02 7.36 -6.12
CA ASP A 78 -27.86 6.17 -6.33
C ASP A 78 -27.14 5.04 -7.10
N ASN A 79 -26.19 5.39 -7.96
CA ASN A 79 -25.41 4.45 -8.74
C ASN A 79 -23.98 4.40 -8.25
N TRP A 80 -23.65 3.42 -7.44
CA TRP A 80 -22.32 3.24 -6.88
C TRP A 80 -21.20 3.01 -7.93
N TYR A 81 -21.53 2.52 -9.14
CA TYR A 81 -20.56 2.35 -10.23
C TYR A 81 -19.95 3.67 -10.74
N VAL A 82 -20.56 4.79 -10.41
CA VAL A 82 -20.06 6.13 -10.77
C VAL A 82 -19.76 6.99 -9.54
N ALA A 83 -19.82 6.41 -8.36
CA ALA A 83 -19.52 7.08 -7.11
C ALA A 83 -18.02 7.30 -6.97
N LYS A 84 -17.60 8.50 -6.67
CA LYS A 84 -16.25 8.71 -6.16
C LYS A 84 -16.15 8.08 -4.79
N THR A 85 -15.02 7.43 -4.51
CA THR A 85 -14.81 6.76 -3.24
C THR A 85 -13.43 7.08 -2.70
N TYR A 86 -13.35 7.49 -1.43
CA TYR A 86 -12.08 7.46 -0.73
C TYR A 86 -11.77 6.03 -0.33
N HIS A 87 -10.60 5.55 -0.71
CA HIS A 87 -10.01 4.31 -0.25
C HIS A 87 -8.68 4.62 0.43
N LEU A 88 -8.56 4.29 1.69
CA LEU A 88 -7.35 4.49 2.47
C LEU A 88 -6.96 3.24 3.24
N ASN A 89 -5.69 2.85 3.14
CA ASN A 89 -5.12 1.81 3.97
C ASN A 89 -4.56 2.38 5.26
N PHE A 90 -4.85 1.69 6.36
CA PHE A 90 -4.38 2.02 7.69
C PHE A 90 -3.59 0.84 8.27
N TYR A 91 -2.31 1.05 8.55
CA TYR A 91 -1.39 0.03 9.09
C TYR A 91 -1.11 0.33 10.54
N SER A 92 -1.50 -0.58 11.44
CA SER A 92 -1.32 -0.40 12.88
C SER A 92 0.13 -0.59 13.32
N LYS A 93 0.63 0.25 14.23
CA LYS A 93 1.91 0.04 14.91
C LYS A 93 1.84 -1.01 16.01
N ASP A 94 0.63 -1.35 16.47
CA ASP A 94 0.38 -2.44 17.41
C ASP A 94 -0.10 -3.66 16.61
N GLU A 95 0.73 -4.70 16.57
CA GLU A 95 0.42 -5.93 15.82
C GLU A 95 -0.80 -6.69 16.37
N ASN A 96 -1.21 -6.42 17.61
CA ASN A 96 -2.33 -7.08 18.27
C ASN A 96 -3.62 -6.22 18.31
N LEU A 97 -3.60 -5.04 17.71
CA LEU A 97 -4.78 -4.16 17.71
C LEU A 97 -5.91 -4.81 16.91
N ASN A 98 -7.09 -4.91 17.52
CA ASN A 98 -8.27 -5.56 16.95
C ASN A 98 -9.48 -4.63 16.78
N GLU A 99 -9.31 -3.34 17.03
CA GLU A 99 -10.36 -2.35 16.91
C GLU A 99 -9.84 -1.08 16.22
N PHE A 100 -10.48 -0.70 15.13
CA PHE A 100 -10.20 0.56 14.44
C PHE A 100 -10.87 1.75 15.15
N VAL A 101 -10.58 2.96 14.74
CA VAL A 101 -11.30 4.16 15.20
C VAL A 101 -12.70 4.21 14.57
N PRO A 102 -13.70 4.84 15.23
CA PRO A 102 -15.02 5.02 14.61
C PRO A 102 -14.93 5.76 13.28
N VAL A 103 -15.74 5.34 12.30
CA VAL A 103 -15.73 5.91 10.94
C VAL A 103 -17.04 6.62 10.66
N ASP A 104 -16.95 7.92 10.39
CA ASP A 104 -18.07 8.72 9.89
C ASP A 104 -18.16 8.55 8.37
N ARG A 105 -19.23 7.92 7.88
CA ARG A 105 -19.45 7.58 6.46
C ARG A 105 -19.94 8.78 5.65
N ILE A 106 -19.18 9.89 5.65
CA ILE A 106 -19.51 11.12 4.93
C ILE A 106 -18.38 11.42 3.94
N TYR A 107 -18.69 11.47 2.65
CA TYR A 107 -17.75 11.85 1.60
C TYR A 107 -17.46 13.34 1.67
N ASP A 108 -16.53 13.72 2.53
CA ASP A 108 -16.05 15.09 2.73
C ASP A 108 -14.60 15.07 3.17
N ILE A 109 -13.76 15.91 2.58
CA ILE A 109 -12.32 15.93 2.84
C ILE A 109 -11.97 16.28 4.29
N ASN A 110 -12.79 17.10 4.98
CA ASN A 110 -12.55 17.44 6.38
C ASN A 110 -12.85 16.24 7.28
N VAL A 111 -13.90 15.47 6.96
CA VAL A 111 -14.22 14.20 7.65
C VAL A 111 -13.11 13.20 7.45
N MET A 112 -12.56 13.08 6.23
CA MET A 112 -11.40 12.22 5.96
C MET A 112 -10.16 12.67 6.73
N ASN A 113 -9.89 13.96 6.79
CA ASN A 113 -8.76 14.51 7.55
C ASN A 113 -8.90 14.26 9.07
N ASP A 114 -10.11 14.34 9.60
CA ASP A 114 -10.39 14.00 11.01
C ASP A 114 -10.19 12.50 11.26
N LEU A 115 -10.68 11.63 10.38
CA LEU A 115 -10.45 10.18 10.45
C LEU A 115 -8.96 9.85 10.44
N ILE A 116 -8.21 10.41 9.47
CA ILE A 116 -6.75 10.21 9.36
C ILE A 116 -6.06 10.67 10.65
N LYS A 117 -6.43 11.83 11.18
CA LYS A 117 -5.86 12.34 12.43
C LYS A 117 -6.11 11.39 13.60
N ARG A 118 -7.36 10.96 13.82
CA ARG A 118 -7.72 10.02 14.89
C ARG A 118 -7.00 8.69 14.76
N ALA A 119 -6.90 8.16 13.55
CA ALA A 119 -6.14 6.94 13.28
C ALA A 119 -4.65 7.11 13.59
N LYS A 120 -4.04 8.23 13.17
CA LYS A 120 -2.62 8.52 13.49
C LYS A 120 -2.39 8.68 14.99
N ASP A 121 -3.30 9.36 15.70
CA ASP A 121 -3.23 9.49 17.16
C ASP A 121 -3.33 8.13 17.87
N LYS A 122 -4.02 7.15 17.26
CA LYS A 122 -4.09 5.74 17.72
C LYS A 122 -2.89 4.90 17.28
N GLY A 123 -1.98 5.45 16.45
CA GLY A 123 -0.75 4.77 16.04
C GLY A 123 -0.79 4.12 14.66
N PHE A 124 -1.63 4.58 13.75
CA PHE A 124 -1.64 4.09 12.36
C PHE A 124 -0.72 4.90 11.44
N VAL A 125 -0.12 4.20 10.47
CA VAL A 125 0.45 4.78 9.25
C VAL A 125 -0.61 4.71 8.15
N VAL A 126 -0.71 5.72 7.28
CA VAL A 126 -1.82 5.85 6.33
C VAL A 126 -1.32 5.94 4.90
N ALA A 127 -1.93 5.15 4.01
CA ALA A 127 -1.77 5.26 2.57
C ALA A 127 -3.07 5.70 1.90
N TYR A 128 -2.95 6.47 0.83
CA TYR A 128 -4.06 6.80 -0.06
C TYR A 128 -3.98 5.90 -1.31
N ASN A 129 -5.10 5.24 -1.64
CA ASN A 129 -5.15 4.16 -2.61
C ASN A 129 -5.66 4.64 -3.97
N HIS A 130 -5.26 3.97 -5.05
CA HIS A 130 -5.76 3.91 -6.43
C HIS A 130 -6.74 5.04 -6.85
N ALA A 131 -6.28 6.29 -6.84
CA ALA A 131 -7.08 7.50 -7.11
C ALA A 131 -7.93 7.41 -8.38
N ARG A 132 -7.40 6.81 -9.45
CA ARG A 132 -8.08 6.70 -10.74
C ARG A 132 -9.20 5.67 -10.75
N TRP A 133 -8.98 4.52 -10.13
CA TRP A 133 -10.04 3.53 -9.93
C TRP A 133 -11.18 4.15 -9.11
N SER A 134 -10.85 4.90 -8.10
CA SER A 134 -11.78 5.63 -7.22
C SER A 134 -12.48 6.81 -7.90
N MET A 135 -12.24 7.05 -9.20
CA MET A 135 -12.76 8.19 -9.98
C MET A 135 -12.50 9.55 -9.36
N GLN A 136 -11.47 9.63 -8.50
CA GLN A 136 -11.08 10.86 -7.83
C GLN A 136 -10.13 11.69 -8.70
N THR A 137 -10.13 12.99 -8.46
CA THR A 137 -9.30 13.98 -9.13
C THR A 137 -8.57 14.83 -8.10
N ALA A 138 -7.69 15.71 -8.54
CA ALA A 138 -6.90 16.58 -7.68
C ALA A 138 -7.72 17.32 -6.60
N VAL A 139 -8.96 17.72 -6.91
CA VAL A 139 -9.82 18.40 -5.94
C VAL A 139 -10.26 17.50 -4.78
N ASP A 140 -10.26 16.19 -4.97
CA ASP A 140 -10.68 15.23 -3.96
C ASP A 140 -9.54 14.88 -2.99
N TYR A 141 -8.28 14.83 -3.46
CA TYR A 141 -7.17 14.30 -2.64
C TYR A 141 -6.08 15.32 -2.26
N LEU A 142 -5.90 16.45 -2.98
CA LEU A 142 -4.82 17.39 -2.67
C LEU A 142 -4.93 18.01 -1.26
N GLY A 143 -6.14 18.08 -0.72
CA GLY A 143 -6.40 18.58 0.62
C GLY A 143 -6.26 17.56 1.73
N LEU A 144 -5.94 16.28 1.43
CA LEU A 144 -5.71 15.24 2.45
C LEU A 144 -4.48 15.58 3.27
N LYS A 145 -4.57 15.38 4.60
CA LYS A 145 -3.50 15.69 5.55
C LYS A 145 -3.11 14.44 6.34
N GLY A 146 -1.79 14.22 6.44
CA GLY A 146 -1.27 13.14 7.27
C GLY A 146 -1.18 11.79 6.57
N VAL A 147 -1.50 11.70 5.29
CA VAL A 147 -1.19 10.56 4.43
C VAL A 147 0.33 10.46 4.28
N SER A 148 0.89 9.29 4.47
CA SER A 148 2.34 9.02 4.38
C SER A 148 2.73 8.36 3.06
N MET A 149 1.83 7.59 2.46
CA MET A 149 2.08 6.81 1.25
C MET A 149 0.97 7.02 0.23
N PHE A 150 1.31 6.79 -1.04
CA PHE A 150 0.40 6.93 -2.19
C PHE A 150 0.63 5.76 -3.14
N GLU A 151 -0.43 5.07 -3.56
CA GLU A 151 -0.34 3.99 -4.54
C GLU A 151 -0.12 4.55 -5.95
N ILE A 152 1.13 4.48 -6.44
CA ILE A 152 1.44 4.86 -7.82
C ILE A 152 1.13 3.76 -8.82
N TYR A 153 1.08 2.49 -8.35
CA TYR A 153 0.65 1.35 -9.14
C TYR A 153 -0.21 0.42 -8.28
N ASN A 154 -1.35 0.01 -8.87
CA ASN A 154 -2.30 -0.93 -8.28
C ASN A 154 -2.68 -1.99 -9.33
N SER A 155 -2.38 -3.25 -9.04
CA SER A 155 -2.54 -4.36 -9.98
C SER A 155 -4.02 -4.68 -10.28
N CYS A 156 -4.88 -4.67 -9.27
CA CYS A 156 -6.32 -4.92 -9.46
C CYS A 156 -6.91 -3.89 -10.41
N SER A 157 -6.65 -2.60 -10.15
CA SER A 157 -7.09 -1.51 -11.02
C SER A 157 -6.60 -1.66 -12.46
N ASP A 158 -5.35 -2.14 -12.66
CA ASP A 158 -4.77 -2.37 -13.99
C ASP A 158 -5.48 -3.53 -14.71
N ILE A 159 -5.74 -4.64 -14.02
CA ILE A 159 -6.46 -5.80 -14.54
C ILE A 159 -7.91 -5.45 -14.90
N GLU A 160 -8.57 -4.64 -14.09
CA GLU A 160 -9.91 -4.14 -14.34
C GLU A 160 -9.98 -3.07 -15.45
N LYS A 161 -8.82 -2.70 -16.03
CA LYS A 161 -8.69 -1.68 -17.09
C LYS A 161 -9.11 -0.26 -16.65
N MET A 162 -9.00 0.00 -15.36
CA MET A 162 -9.29 1.30 -14.73
C MET A 162 -8.03 2.15 -14.55
N ASN A 163 -6.96 1.84 -15.30
CA ASN A 163 -5.65 2.48 -15.21
C ASN A 163 -4.98 2.35 -13.84
N GLY A 164 -4.27 1.26 -13.63
CA GLY A 164 -3.53 1.00 -12.39
C GLY A 164 -2.36 1.96 -12.09
N CYS A 165 -1.94 2.79 -13.07
CA CYS A 165 -0.84 3.77 -12.92
C CYS A 165 -1.39 5.13 -12.49
N ASN A 166 -0.99 5.61 -11.30
CA ASN A 166 -1.40 6.88 -10.71
C ASN A 166 -0.24 7.88 -10.59
N GLU A 167 0.78 7.78 -11.46
CA GLU A 167 2.00 8.61 -11.38
C GLU A 167 1.70 10.11 -11.48
N GLY A 168 0.79 10.53 -12.37
CA GLY A 168 0.41 11.94 -12.53
C GLY A 168 -0.36 12.49 -11.31
N ASP A 169 -1.11 11.65 -10.62
CA ASP A 169 -1.81 12.02 -9.39
C ASP A 169 -0.82 12.13 -8.22
N PHE A 170 0.16 11.22 -8.16
CA PHE A 170 1.27 11.28 -7.23
C PHE A 170 2.12 12.55 -7.45
N GLU A 171 2.48 12.89 -8.69
CA GLU A 171 3.18 14.13 -9.02
C GLU A 171 2.38 15.35 -8.56
N SER A 172 1.08 15.35 -8.76
CA SER A 172 0.18 16.43 -8.31
C SER A 172 0.22 16.60 -6.79
N MET A 173 0.26 15.51 -6.02
CA MET A 173 0.43 15.55 -4.56
C MET A 173 1.75 16.23 -4.17
N LEU A 174 2.86 15.84 -4.79
CA LEU A 174 4.19 16.43 -4.51
C LEU A 174 4.26 17.92 -4.90
N LEU A 175 3.71 18.29 -6.06
CA LEU A 175 3.67 19.69 -6.51
C LEU A 175 2.81 20.57 -5.60
N ALA A 176 1.78 20.01 -4.98
CA ALA A 176 0.97 20.70 -3.98
C ALA A 176 1.65 20.79 -2.59
N GLY A 177 2.86 20.25 -2.44
CA GLY A 177 3.64 20.28 -1.20
C GLY A 177 3.30 19.14 -0.23
N ASN A 178 2.54 18.13 -0.64
CA ASN A 178 2.29 16.95 0.18
C ASN A 178 3.48 15.99 0.08
N MET A 179 4.14 15.72 1.20
CA MET A 179 5.24 14.75 1.24
C MET A 179 4.66 13.34 1.43
N VAL A 180 4.56 12.58 0.34
CA VAL A 180 4.09 11.20 0.30
C VAL A 180 5.12 10.30 -0.39
N PHE A 181 5.19 9.03 0.01
CA PHE A 181 6.09 8.04 -0.57
C PHE A 181 5.33 7.10 -1.52
N PRO A 182 5.91 6.75 -2.70
CA PRO A 182 5.22 5.92 -3.68
C PRO A 182 5.22 4.44 -3.28
N THR A 183 4.07 3.78 -3.37
CA THR A 183 3.95 2.32 -3.22
C THR A 183 3.44 1.69 -4.52
N ALA A 184 3.86 0.44 -4.78
CA ALA A 184 3.23 -0.42 -5.77
C ALA A 184 2.66 -1.63 -5.02
N VAL A 185 1.45 -2.01 -5.37
CA VAL A 185 0.66 -3.01 -4.65
C VAL A 185 -0.15 -3.87 -5.59
N ASP A 186 -0.64 -4.99 -5.06
CA ASP A 186 -1.52 -5.87 -5.83
C ASP A 186 -2.99 -5.50 -5.66
N ASP A 187 -3.45 -5.18 -4.45
CA ASP A 187 -4.88 -5.00 -4.15
C ASP A 187 -5.67 -6.25 -4.59
N ASN A 188 -5.07 -7.41 -4.32
CA ASN A 188 -5.55 -8.66 -4.87
C ASN A 188 -6.82 -9.14 -4.17
N HIS A 189 -7.83 -9.44 -4.96
CA HIS A 189 -9.07 -10.10 -4.54
C HIS A 189 -9.10 -11.56 -5.01
N ASN A 190 -8.30 -11.89 -6.03
CA ASN A 190 -8.18 -13.22 -6.61
C ASN A 190 -9.51 -13.81 -7.07
N PHE A 191 -10.39 -12.99 -7.66
CA PHE A 191 -11.64 -13.48 -8.23
C PHE A 191 -11.42 -14.64 -9.21
N ASN A 192 -10.29 -14.62 -9.95
CA ASN A 192 -9.73 -15.77 -10.61
C ASN A 192 -8.68 -16.39 -9.68
N ARG A 193 -8.98 -17.55 -9.08
CA ARG A 193 -8.04 -18.26 -8.19
C ARG A 193 -6.80 -18.83 -8.89
N ASN A 194 -6.77 -18.84 -10.22
CA ASN A 194 -5.60 -19.26 -10.97
C ASN A 194 -4.54 -18.17 -11.01
N VAL A 195 -3.63 -18.17 -10.06
CA VAL A 195 -2.54 -17.18 -9.94
C VAL A 195 -1.47 -17.26 -11.06
N SER A 196 -1.59 -18.22 -11.96
CA SER A 196 -0.76 -18.30 -13.18
C SER A 196 -1.44 -17.66 -14.39
N ASP A 197 -2.69 -17.24 -14.25
CA ASP A 197 -3.41 -16.52 -15.28
C ASP A 197 -2.83 -15.10 -15.44
N PRO A 198 -2.53 -14.64 -16.68
CA PRO A 198 -2.02 -13.29 -16.92
C PRO A 198 -2.99 -12.17 -16.49
N TYR A 199 -4.26 -12.51 -16.27
CA TYR A 199 -5.30 -11.60 -15.75
C TYR A 199 -5.57 -11.78 -14.25
N ASN A 200 -4.70 -12.50 -13.54
CA ASN A 200 -4.75 -12.51 -12.07
C ASN A 200 -4.12 -11.24 -11.51
N ASP A 201 -4.68 -10.73 -10.44
CA ASP A 201 -4.30 -9.46 -9.80
C ASP A 201 -3.08 -9.55 -8.87
N SER A 202 -2.56 -10.77 -8.59
CA SER A 202 -1.42 -10.98 -7.68
C SER A 202 -0.06 -10.90 -8.35
N PHE A 203 0.96 -10.47 -7.59
CA PHE A 203 2.41 -10.48 -7.91
C PHE A 203 2.84 -9.56 -9.04
N ARG A 204 2.07 -8.53 -9.34
CA ARG A 204 2.34 -7.59 -10.44
C ARG A 204 2.98 -6.29 -9.98
N GLY A 205 2.72 -5.90 -8.73
CA GLY A 205 3.32 -4.75 -8.09
C GLY A 205 3.77 -5.07 -6.68
N TRP A 206 4.88 -4.50 -6.24
CA TRP A 206 5.36 -4.66 -4.87
C TRP A 206 6.13 -3.45 -4.38
N THR A 207 6.17 -3.30 -3.08
CA THR A 207 7.00 -2.32 -2.40
C THR A 207 8.21 -3.06 -1.80
N MET A 208 9.43 -2.61 -2.15
CA MET A 208 10.65 -3.21 -1.64
C MET A 208 11.17 -2.42 -0.45
N LEU A 209 11.10 -2.99 0.73
CA LEU A 209 11.49 -2.38 2.00
C LEU A 209 12.98 -2.54 2.23
N CYS A 210 13.70 -1.45 2.56
CA CYS A 210 15.14 -1.44 2.84
C CYS A 210 15.35 -1.30 4.36
N MET A 211 15.59 -2.41 5.06
CA MET A 211 15.66 -2.42 6.53
C MET A 211 16.70 -3.40 7.08
N ASP A 212 17.15 -3.19 8.32
CA ASP A 212 18.23 -3.96 8.91
C ASP A 212 17.81 -5.35 9.36
N LYS A 213 16.52 -5.52 9.71
CA LYS A 213 15.96 -6.79 10.18
C LYS A 213 14.48 -6.89 9.83
N LEU A 214 14.00 -8.12 9.70
CA LEU A 214 12.60 -8.42 9.48
C LEU A 214 11.88 -8.57 10.83
N ASP A 215 11.28 -7.49 11.30
CA ASP A 215 10.37 -7.51 12.45
C ASP A 215 9.27 -6.45 12.29
N TYR A 216 8.15 -6.64 12.95
CA TYR A 216 6.94 -5.84 12.81
C TYR A 216 7.19 -4.34 13.00
N LYS A 217 7.88 -3.97 14.08
CA LYS A 217 8.18 -2.57 14.40
C LYS A 217 9.07 -1.93 13.33
N THR A 218 10.12 -2.63 12.89
CA THR A 218 11.03 -2.13 11.85
C THR A 218 10.31 -1.93 10.52
N VAL A 219 9.36 -2.79 10.16
CA VAL A 219 8.51 -2.60 8.97
C VAL A 219 7.77 -1.26 9.05
N LEU A 220 7.04 -0.99 10.13
CA LEU A 220 6.26 0.25 10.28
C LEU A 220 7.15 1.50 10.31
N GLU A 221 8.31 1.43 10.97
CA GLU A 221 9.30 2.52 10.96
C GLU A 221 9.85 2.79 9.55
N THR A 222 10.05 1.73 8.75
CA THR A 222 10.51 1.82 7.36
C THR A 222 9.44 2.49 6.49
N LEU A 223 8.16 2.14 6.67
CA LEU A 223 7.05 2.77 5.96
C LEU A 223 6.93 4.27 6.31
N GLU A 224 7.10 4.64 7.56
CA GLU A 224 7.06 6.05 7.97
C GLU A 224 8.21 6.89 7.42
N LYS A 225 9.40 6.29 7.30
CA LYS A 225 10.60 6.98 6.81
C LYS A 225 10.69 7.07 5.29
N GLY A 226 9.95 6.21 4.57
CA GLY A 226 10.07 6.09 3.12
C GLY A 226 11.34 5.35 2.69
N ASP A 227 11.90 4.50 3.55
CA ASP A 227 13.10 3.70 3.26
C ASP A 227 12.73 2.48 2.37
N PHE A 228 12.09 2.73 1.23
CA PHE A 228 11.62 1.71 0.29
C PHE A 228 11.47 2.27 -1.13
N TYR A 229 11.18 1.40 -2.09
CA TYR A 229 10.79 1.80 -3.43
C TYR A 229 9.65 0.93 -3.98
N ALA A 230 8.87 1.50 -4.90
CA ALA A 230 7.83 0.80 -5.65
C ALA A 230 8.43 0.12 -6.88
N SER A 231 7.96 -1.09 -7.22
CA SER A 231 8.41 -1.81 -8.41
C SER A 231 7.29 -2.66 -9.01
N THR A 232 7.33 -2.79 -10.34
CA THR A 232 6.55 -3.74 -11.14
C THR A 232 7.45 -4.74 -11.89
N GLY A 233 8.74 -4.83 -11.50
CA GLY A 233 9.70 -5.73 -12.15
C GLY A 233 11.14 -5.54 -11.69
N PRO A 234 11.75 -4.37 -11.93
CA PRO A 234 13.15 -4.15 -11.59
C PRO A 234 13.42 -4.15 -10.08
N GLU A 235 14.58 -4.68 -9.70
CA GLU A 235 15.14 -4.58 -8.36
C GLU A 235 16.27 -3.55 -8.36
N ILE A 236 16.16 -2.50 -7.54
CA ILE A 236 17.19 -1.48 -7.40
C ILE A 236 18.19 -1.96 -6.35
N LYS A 237 19.44 -2.16 -6.76
CA LYS A 237 20.54 -2.56 -5.86
C LYS A 237 21.17 -1.36 -5.17
N GLU A 238 21.33 -0.27 -5.91
CA GLU A 238 21.86 0.98 -5.42
C GLU A 238 21.17 2.16 -6.08
N PHE A 239 20.86 3.19 -5.29
CA PHE A 239 20.49 4.51 -5.79
C PHE A 239 21.20 5.56 -4.95
N SER A 240 22.07 6.34 -5.58
CA SER A 240 22.90 7.33 -4.91
C SER A 240 23.13 8.57 -5.77
N ILE A 241 23.63 9.63 -5.14
CA ILE A 241 24.10 10.83 -5.82
C ILE A 241 25.53 11.12 -5.39
N GLU A 242 26.43 11.39 -6.33
CA GLU A 242 27.80 11.82 -6.10
C GLU A 242 28.15 12.96 -7.05
N ASP A 243 28.62 14.09 -6.48
CA ASP A 243 29.03 15.29 -7.21
C ASP A 243 27.98 15.78 -8.23
N GLY A 244 26.69 15.69 -7.85
CA GLY A 244 25.55 16.10 -8.68
C GLY A 244 25.11 15.08 -9.72
N VAL A 245 25.73 13.90 -9.77
CA VAL A 245 25.39 12.82 -10.70
C VAL A 245 24.61 11.73 -9.95
N PHE A 246 23.48 11.30 -10.52
CA PHE A 246 22.71 10.16 -10.01
C PHE A 246 23.33 8.85 -10.53
N HIS A 247 23.50 7.90 -9.63
CA HIS A 247 23.95 6.53 -9.92
C HIS A 247 22.85 5.54 -9.53
N ILE A 248 22.42 4.72 -10.49
CA ILE A 248 21.44 3.65 -10.26
C ILE A 248 22.05 2.34 -10.74
N GLU A 249 22.09 1.34 -9.87
CA GLU A 249 22.34 -0.04 -10.22
C GLU A 249 21.04 -0.84 -9.97
N CYS A 250 20.55 -1.54 -11.00
CA CYS A 250 19.36 -2.35 -10.90
C CYS A 250 19.49 -3.68 -11.64
N SER A 251 18.52 -4.59 -11.43
CA SER A 251 18.36 -5.77 -12.28
C SER A 251 18.05 -5.34 -13.72
N PRO A 252 18.20 -6.24 -14.72
CA PRO A 252 17.80 -5.94 -16.10
C PRO A 252 16.33 -5.46 -16.13
N CYS A 253 16.10 -4.34 -16.81
CA CYS A 253 14.76 -3.77 -17.04
C CYS A 253 14.54 -3.57 -18.55
N LYS A 254 13.27 -3.58 -18.96
CA LYS A 254 12.85 -3.34 -20.35
C LYS A 254 12.54 -1.88 -20.57
#